data_964c3602ce72042c64a73a8bc157b999
#
_entry.id   964c3602ce72042c64a73a8bc157b999
#
_cell.length_a   1.000
_cell.length_b   1.000
_cell.length_c   1.000
_cell.angle_alpha   90.00
_cell.angle_beta   90.00
_cell.angle_gamma   90.00
#
_symmetry.space_group_name_H-M   'P 1'
#
loop_
_entity.id
_entity.type
_entity.pdbx_description
1 polymer ?
#
loop_
_entity_poly.entity_id
_entity_poly.type
_entity_poly.pdbx_seq_one_letter_code
_entity_poly.pdbx_strand_id
1 'polypeptide(L)'
;MTETVVVTGGLGRSGRWICDRLAESYHVVCVDVDHPGWEIPERDSVDFRAVDVTDGGEIRDVVAEYDPDGVVHWAALPSPERHAGSRVFETNVTATYNVLDAAGRAGADIVLASSESAYGMAFAEETPVPAYLPMDEAHPMAPEDPYGTSKVAGEEIAKMVARRDGVQVASIRPSWIQYPGEYNCRDVATGDLAGGAGNCWSYVDVRDVAGIVEAALDADGAGHEAFHAAAADNYVGRPTAELVEEYWGDVPAECELEGDQSALSTAKADGLLDWSPDHSWREAADAEVAEPNLLAE
;
A
#
# COMPACT_ATOMS: atom_id res chain seq x y z
N MET A 1 0.56 14.13 24.99
CA MET A 1 1.64 14.36 24.00
C MET A 1 1.06 13.89 22.70
N THR A 2 1.38 14.50 21.59
CA THR A 2 0.96 14.02 20.27
C THR A 2 1.78 12.75 19.99
N GLU A 3 1.14 11.69 19.54
CA GLU A 3 1.81 10.44 19.19
C GLU A 3 2.73 10.64 17.98
N THR A 4 3.85 9.94 17.94
CA THR A 4 4.85 10.07 16.89
C THR A 4 4.80 8.87 15.94
N VAL A 5 4.76 9.15 14.65
CA VAL A 5 4.77 8.13 13.59
C VAL A 5 5.94 8.34 12.64
N VAL A 6 6.76 7.31 12.45
CA VAL A 6 7.83 7.29 11.43
C VAL A 6 7.25 6.75 10.12
N VAL A 7 7.40 7.50 9.02
CA VAL A 7 6.94 7.09 7.68
C VAL A 7 8.13 6.96 6.75
N THR A 8 8.51 5.76 6.35
CA THR A 8 9.58 5.53 5.37
C THR A 8 9.04 5.61 3.94
N GLY A 9 9.83 6.17 3.01
CA GLY A 9 9.36 6.45 1.65
C GLY A 9 8.39 7.63 1.60
N GLY A 10 8.45 8.52 2.60
CA GLY A 10 7.50 9.60 2.78
C GLY A 10 7.58 10.70 1.70
N LEU A 11 8.68 10.85 0.99
CA LEU A 11 8.78 11.75 -0.17
C LEU A 11 8.35 11.10 -1.48
N GLY A 12 8.06 9.80 -1.46
CA GLY A 12 7.50 9.07 -2.59
C GLY A 12 6.13 9.59 -3.00
N ARG A 13 5.68 9.19 -4.21
CA ARG A 13 4.43 9.70 -4.78
C ARG A 13 3.20 9.47 -3.89
N SER A 14 3.04 8.29 -3.30
CA SER A 14 1.96 8.01 -2.34
C SER A 14 2.35 8.33 -0.89
N GLY A 15 3.64 8.22 -0.55
CA GLY A 15 4.13 8.50 0.80
C GLY A 15 3.81 9.91 1.28
N ARG A 16 3.89 10.91 0.39
CA ARG A 16 3.54 12.30 0.75
C ARG A 16 2.08 12.49 1.14
N TRP A 17 1.15 11.77 0.51
CA TRP A 17 -0.26 11.77 0.87
C TRP A 17 -0.50 11.14 2.25
N ILE A 18 0.25 10.07 2.54
CA ILE A 18 0.22 9.42 3.85
C ILE A 18 0.78 10.37 4.92
N CYS A 19 1.95 10.97 4.69
CA CYS A 19 2.53 11.93 5.62
C CYS A 19 1.61 13.14 5.87
N ASP A 20 1.01 13.69 4.81
CA ASP A 20 0.10 14.84 4.92
C ASP A 20 -1.14 14.50 5.75
N ARG A 21 -1.76 13.35 5.49
CA ARG A 21 -2.92 12.86 6.23
C ARG A 21 -2.59 12.64 7.71
N LEU A 22 -1.50 11.91 7.98
CA LEU A 22 -1.09 11.61 9.35
C LEU A 22 -0.66 12.86 10.13
N ALA A 23 -0.11 13.88 9.47
CA ALA A 23 0.30 15.14 10.10
C ALA A 23 -0.88 15.97 10.64
N GLU A 24 -2.13 15.59 10.34
CA GLU A 24 -3.33 16.20 10.97
C GLU A 24 -3.51 15.74 12.42
N SER A 25 -3.07 14.51 12.75
CA SER A 25 -3.31 13.86 14.05
C SER A 25 -2.03 13.50 14.80
N TYR A 26 -0.92 13.27 14.09
CA TYR A 26 0.36 12.78 14.61
C TYR A 26 1.50 13.78 14.40
N HIS A 27 2.58 13.59 15.15
CA HIS A 27 3.88 14.11 14.77
C HIS A 27 4.55 13.12 13.81
N VAL A 28 4.78 13.51 12.56
CA VAL A 28 5.28 12.64 11.50
C VAL A 28 6.79 12.82 11.31
N VAL A 29 7.54 11.75 11.37
CA VAL A 29 8.95 11.71 10.95
C VAL A 29 9.01 11.11 9.54
N CYS A 30 9.11 11.98 8.55
CA CYS A 30 9.22 11.61 7.14
C CYS A 30 10.65 11.14 6.82
N VAL A 31 10.82 9.86 6.53
CA VAL A 31 12.09 9.22 6.21
C VAL A 31 12.15 8.87 4.73
N ASP A 32 13.20 9.32 4.04
CA ASP A 32 13.47 8.95 2.65
C ASP A 32 14.99 8.96 2.40
N VAL A 33 15.46 8.45 1.27
CA VAL A 33 16.88 8.49 0.87
C VAL A 33 17.36 9.92 0.57
N ASP A 34 16.44 10.78 0.17
CA ASP A 34 16.68 12.19 -0.11
C ASP A 34 16.09 13.08 1.00
N HIS A 35 16.60 14.31 1.12
CA HIS A 35 16.04 15.36 1.99
C HIS A 35 15.47 16.48 1.12
N PRO A 36 14.29 17.04 1.43
CA PRO A 36 13.63 18.04 0.57
C PRO A 36 14.39 19.37 0.47
N GLY A 37 15.35 19.62 1.36
CA GLY A 37 16.20 20.81 1.38
C GLY A 37 16.22 21.45 2.77
N TRP A 38 17.39 21.91 3.19
CA TRP A 38 17.60 22.50 4.52
C TRP A 38 17.21 23.98 4.63
N GLU A 39 16.91 24.62 3.50
CA GLU A 39 16.56 26.05 3.45
C GLU A 39 15.05 26.30 3.52
N ILE A 40 14.24 25.22 3.50
CA ILE A 40 12.78 25.31 3.53
C ILE A 40 12.32 24.95 4.93
N PRO A 41 11.50 25.82 5.60
CA PRO A 41 11.00 25.49 6.92
C PRO A 41 10.10 24.26 6.87
N GLU A 42 10.27 23.38 7.85
CA GLU A 42 9.42 22.20 8.07
C GLU A 42 8.05 22.63 8.60
N ARG A 43 7.02 21.83 8.36
CA ARG A 43 5.74 22.00 9.08
C ARG A 43 5.96 21.64 10.55
N ASP A 44 5.31 22.31 11.47
CA ASP A 44 5.43 22.06 12.93
C ASP A 44 5.14 20.59 13.32
N SER A 45 4.39 19.86 12.49
CA SER A 45 4.01 18.45 12.69
C SER A 45 4.82 17.44 11.85
N VAL A 46 5.83 17.90 11.08
CA VAL A 46 6.59 17.01 10.17
C VAL A 46 8.09 17.30 10.29
N ASP A 47 8.84 16.29 10.71
CA ASP A 47 10.30 16.27 10.66
C ASP A 47 10.78 15.44 9.45
N PHE A 48 11.94 15.78 8.90
CA PHE A 48 12.55 15.03 7.80
C PHE A 48 13.87 14.38 8.21
N ARG A 49 14.08 13.13 7.76
CA ARG A 49 15.35 12.40 7.91
C ARG A 49 15.74 11.75 6.58
N ALA A 50 16.96 12.05 6.12
CA ALA A 50 17.57 11.35 4.99
C ALA A 50 18.24 10.07 5.49
N VAL A 51 17.68 8.91 5.13
CA VAL A 51 18.10 7.59 5.62
C VAL A 51 17.95 6.55 4.52
N ASP A 52 18.96 5.72 4.34
CA ASP A 52 18.84 4.50 3.54
C ASP A 52 18.32 3.36 4.43
N VAL A 53 17.04 3.03 4.30
CA VAL A 53 16.40 1.97 5.09
C VAL A 53 16.97 0.56 4.82
N THR A 54 17.84 0.40 3.81
CA THR A 54 18.62 -0.83 3.63
C THR A 54 19.80 -0.90 4.59
N ASP A 55 20.22 0.22 5.22
CA ASP A 55 21.14 0.23 6.35
C ASP A 55 20.37 0.09 7.68
N GLY A 56 20.45 -1.10 8.27
CA GLY A 56 19.77 -1.38 9.55
C GLY A 56 20.32 -0.60 10.75
N GLY A 57 21.49 0.04 10.63
CA GLY A 57 22.02 0.96 11.64
C GLY A 57 21.29 2.29 11.61
N GLU A 58 21.18 2.90 10.44
CA GLU A 58 20.55 4.20 10.26
C GLU A 58 19.09 4.20 10.71
N ILE A 59 18.30 3.19 10.31
CA ILE A 59 16.89 3.13 10.72
C ILE A 59 16.72 2.87 12.21
N ARG A 60 17.59 2.09 12.84
CA ARG A 60 17.56 1.90 14.30
C ARG A 60 17.88 3.19 15.06
N ASP A 61 18.78 4.01 14.53
CA ASP A 61 19.11 5.29 15.14
C ASP A 61 17.91 6.24 15.09
N VAL A 62 17.18 6.29 13.97
CA VAL A 62 15.93 7.07 13.86
C VAL A 62 14.87 6.57 14.85
N VAL A 63 14.61 5.28 14.88
CA VAL A 63 13.61 4.71 15.80
C VAL A 63 14.00 4.97 17.27
N ALA A 64 15.29 4.89 17.61
CA ALA A 64 15.76 5.17 18.97
C ALA A 64 15.72 6.68 19.33
N GLU A 65 15.91 7.58 18.34
CA GLU A 65 15.86 9.03 18.55
C GLU A 65 14.42 9.50 18.81
N TYR A 66 13.45 8.98 18.04
CA TYR A 66 12.07 9.45 18.07
C TYR A 66 11.15 8.63 18.99
N ASP A 67 11.53 7.42 19.37
CA ASP A 67 10.72 6.50 20.21
C ASP A 67 9.25 6.47 19.73
N PRO A 68 8.99 6.09 18.45
CA PRO A 68 7.69 6.27 17.83
C PRO A 68 6.64 5.30 18.38
N ASP A 69 5.40 5.77 18.44
CA ASP A 69 4.22 4.96 18.75
C ASP A 69 3.85 4.05 17.56
N GLY A 70 4.09 4.53 16.32
CA GLY A 70 3.81 3.80 15.10
C GLY A 70 4.89 3.96 14.02
N VAL A 71 5.02 2.96 13.16
CA VAL A 71 5.92 2.98 11.98
C VAL A 71 5.17 2.55 10.73
N VAL A 72 5.14 3.43 9.72
CA VAL A 72 4.62 3.12 8.39
C VAL A 72 5.77 2.83 7.45
N HIS A 73 5.94 1.57 7.05
CA HIS A 73 6.96 1.20 6.07
C HIS A 73 6.38 1.23 4.66
N TRP A 74 6.59 2.36 3.95
CA TRP A 74 6.09 2.58 2.60
C TRP A 74 7.20 2.63 1.54
N ALA A 75 8.47 2.68 1.96
CA ALA A 75 9.62 2.67 1.07
C ALA A 75 9.76 1.34 0.31
N ALA A 76 9.78 1.39 -1.01
CA ALA A 76 10.02 0.24 -1.87
C ALA A 76 10.47 0.67 -3.27
N LEU A 77 11.15 -0.24 -3.99
CA LEU A 77 11.24 -0.17 -5.44
C LEU A 77 9.95 -0.78 -6.02
N PRO A 78 9.06 0.03 -6.63
CA PRO A 78 7.66 -0.35 -6.83
C PRO A 78 7.39 -1.20 -8.09
N SER A 79 8.41 -1.47 -8.90
CA SER A 79 8.21 -2.18 -10.18
C SER A 79 9.45 -2.99 -10.57
N PRO A 80 9.26 -4.22 -11.05
CA PRO A 80 10.34 -5.04 -11.62
C PRO A 80 10.79 -4.55 -13.00
N GLU A 81 10.02 -3.69 -13.66
CA GLU A 81 10.29 -3.22 -15.03
C GLU A 81 11.38 -2.13 -15.08
N ARG A 82 11.59 -1.39 -13.98
CA ARG A 82 12.51 -0.25 -13.92
C ARG A 82 13.90 -0.59 -13.39
N HIS A 83 14.04 -1.75 -12.76
CA HIS A 83 15.26 -2.19 -12.09
C HIS A 83 15.49 -3.69 -12.32
N ALA A 84 16.74 -4.13 -12.19
CA ALA A 84 17.07 -5.56 -12.22
C ALA A 84 16.30 -6.29 -11.09
N GLY A 85 15.71 -7.45 -11.38
CA GLY A 85 14.87 -8.19 -10.44
C GLY A 85 15.54 -8.51 -9.11
N SER A 86 16.84 -8.88 -9.12
CA SER A 86 17.61 -9.08 -7.88
C SER A 86 17.67 -7.82 -7.03
N ARG A 87 17.88 -6.65 -7.65
CA ARG A 87 17.90 -5.36 -6.94
C ARG A 87 16.54 -5.06 -6.29
N VAL A 88 15.44 -5.29 -7.02
CA VAL A 88 14.09 -5.08 -6.47
C VAL A 88 13.88 -5.97 -5.24
N PHE A 89 14.16 -7.26 -5.39
CA PHE A 89 13.97 -8.23 -4.32
C PHE A 89 14.87 -7.93 -3.11
N GLU A 90 16.17 -7.76 -3.31
CA GLU A 90 17.14 -7.51 -2.24
C GLU A 90 16.83 -6.20 -1.49
N THR A 91 16.58 -5.10 -2.22
CA THR A 91 16.27 -3.80 -1.61
C THR A 91 14.99 -3.90 -0.78
N ASN A 92 13.90 -4.39 -1.36
CA ASN A 92 12.60 -4.41 -0.69
C ASN A 92 12.61 -5.33 0.55
N VAL A 93 13.17 -6.54 0.44
CA VAL A 93 13.20 -7.49 1.57
C VAL A 93 14.13 -7.00 2.67
N THR A 94 15.31 -6.46 2.33
CA THR A 94 16.26 -5.94 3.33
C THR A 94 15.68 -4.73 4.06
N ALA A 95 15.12 -3.77 3.31
CA ALA A 95 14.47 -2.59 3.89
C ALA A 95 13.32 -3.00 4.84
N THR A 96 12.43 -3.89 4.37
CA THR A 96 11.31 -4.38 5.19
C THR A 96 11.81 -5.05 6.48
N TYR A 97 12.82 -5.92 6.38
CA TYR A 97 13.37 -6.57 7.57
C TYR A 97 13.94 -5.54 8.58
N ASN A 98 14.75 -4.60 8.10
CA ASN A 98 15.40 -3.62 8.96
C ASN A 98 14.40 -2.70 9.67
N VAL A 99 13.41 -2.19 8.92
CA VAL A 99 12.39 -1.28 9.47
C VAL A 99 11.51 -2.01 10.48
N LEU A 100 10.99 -3.17 10.11
CA LEU A 100 10.09 -3.93 10.99
C LEU A 100 10.83 -4.47 12.24
N ASP A 101 12.10 -4.90 12.10
CA ASP A 101 12.92 -5.33 13.25
C ASP A 101 13.15 -4.17 14.22
N ALA A 102 13.46 -2.97 13.71
CA ALA A 102 13.67 -1.79 14.55
C ALA A 102 12.37 -1.37 15.26
N ALA A 103 11.27 -1.25 14.51
CA ALA A 103 9.95 -0.86 15.03
C ALA A 103 9.43 -1.85 16.09
N GLY A 104 9.42 -3.15 15.76
CA GLY A 104 8.93 -4.17 16.69
C GLY A 104 9.73 -4.23 18.01
N ARG A 105 11.06 -4.07 17.96
CA ARG A 105 11.91 -4.00 19.16
C ARG A 105 11.67 -2.75 20.01
N ALA A 106 11.24 -1.66 19.40
CA ALA A 106 10.83 -0.45 20.11
C ALA A 106 9.41 -0.57 20.70
N GLY A 107 8.63 -1.57 20.28
CA GLY A 107 7.23 -1.75 20.70
C GLY A 107 6.25 -0.89 19.91
N ALA A 108 6.68 -0.32 18.77
CA ALA A 108 5.83 0.47 17.90
C ALA A 108 4.89 -0.42 17.07
N ASP A 109 3.66 0.01 16.87
CA ASP A 109 2.74 -0.62 15.93
C ASP A 109 3.14 -0.32 14.48
N ILE A 110 2.84 -1.25 13.57
CA ILE A 110 3.43 -1.23 12.24
C ILE A 110 2.36 -1.29 11.16
N VAL A 111 2.46 -0.39 10.17
CA VAL A 111 1.75 -0.50 8.91
C VAL A 111 2.77 -0.77 7.79
N LEU A 112 2.60 -1.89 7.09
CA LEU A 112 3.48 -2.33 6.01
C LEU A 112 2.80 -2.16 4.65
N ALA A 113 3.46 -1.49 3.71
CA ALA A 113 3.05 -1.52 2.30
C ALA A 113 3.32 -2.90 1.69
N SER A 114 2.28 -3.74 1.62
CA SER A 114 2.22 -4.90 0.74
C SER A 114 1.74 -4.48 -0.67
N SER A 115 1.06 -5.35 -1.41
CA SER A 115 0.51 -5.07 -2.75
C SER A 115 -0.41 -6.19 -3.20
N GLU A 116 -1.38 -5.88 -4.07
CA GLU A 116 -2.13 -6.88 -4.84
C GLU A 116 -1.21 -7.76 -5.72
N SER A 117 -0.03 -7.26 -6.10
CA SER A 117 0.97 -8.03 -6.86
C SER A 117 1.43 -9.31 -6.14
N ALA A 118 1.19 -9.42 -4.83
CA ALA A 118 1.43 -10.64 -4.05
C ALA A 118 0.60 -11.83 -4.56
N TYR A 119 -0.54 -11.57 -5.22
CA TYR A 119 -1.36 -12.63 -5.82
C TYR A 119 -0.78 -13.24 -7.10
N GLY A 120 0.21 -12.59 -7.72
CA GLY A 120 0.90 -13.11 -8.89
C GLY A 120 0.16 -12.87 -10.21
N MET A 121 -0.68 -11.83 -10.27
CA MET A 121 -1.44 -11.49 -11.48
C MET A 121 -0.81 -10.31 -12.25
N ALA A 122 -0.37 -9.27 -11.54
CA ALA A 122 0.02 -7.98 -12.12
C ALA A 122 1.22 -8.05 -13.08
N PHE A 123 2.18 -8.94 -12.83
CA PHE A 123 3.43 -9.07 -13.60
C PHE A 123 3.64 -10.50 -14.12
N ALA A 124 2.58 -11.30 -14.22
CA ALA A 124 2.64 -12.64 -14.80
C ALA A 124 2.85 -12.59 -16.32
N GLU A 125 3.58 -13.53 -16.89
CA GLU A 125 3.68 -13.69 -18.35
C GLU A 125 2.32 -14.03 -18.97
N GLU A 126 1.56 -14.89 -18.31
CA GLU A 126 0.16 -15.20 -18.61
C GLU A 126 -0.65 -14.94 -17.34
N THR A 127 -1.51 -13.92 -17.37
CA THR A 127 -2.32 -13.55 -16.19
C THR A 127 -3.24 -14.70 -15.79
N PRO A 128 -3.07 -15.32 -14.60
CA PRO A 128 -3.88 -16.44 -14.17
C PRO A 128 -5.32 -16.01 -13.87
N VAL A 129 -6.26 -16.95 -14.02
CA VAL A 129 -7.64 -16.76 -13.57
C VAL A 129 -7.65 -16.73 -12.03
N PRO A 130 -8.33 -15.77 -11.37
CA PRO A 130 -8.53 -15.79 -9.93
C PRO A 130 -9.17 -17.10 -9.45
N ALA A 131 -8.78 -17.60 -8.27
CA ALA A 131 -9.34 -18.83 -7.74
C ALA A 131 -10.83 -18.69 -7.40
N TYR A 132 -11.23 -17.51 -6.94
CA TYR A 132 -12.61 -17.11 -6.64
C TYR A 132 -12.74 -15.57 -6.67
N LEU A 133 -13.97 -15.07 -6.76
CA LEU A 133 -14.28 -13.64 -6.83
C LEU A 133 -15.52 -13.29 -5.97
N PRO A 134 -15.54 -12.14 -5.23
CA PRO A 134 -14.38 -11.27 -5.09
C PRO A 134 -13.26 -11.95 -4.30
N MET A 135 -12.00 -11.61 -4.62
CA MET A 135 -10.84 -12.07 -3.84
C MET A 135 -10.83 -11.38 -2.48
N ASP A 136 -10.70 -12.14 -1.41
CA ASP A 136 -10.38 -11.64 -0.08
C ASP A 136 -8.89 -11.85 0.25
N GLU A 137 -8.46 -11.47 1.44
CA GLU A 137 -7.04 -11.56 1.85
C GLU A 137 -6.55 -13.00 2.05
N ALA A 138 -7.44 -14.00 2.08
CA ALA A 138 -7.11 -15.42 2.12
C ALA A 138 -6.83 -16.02 0.73
N HIS A 139 -7.09 -15.26 -0.36
CA HIS A 139 -6.78 -15.73 -1.71
C HIS A 139 -5.30 -16.14 -1.83
N PRO A 140 -4.98 -17.26 -2.51
CA PRO A 140 -3.60 -17.74 -2.65
C PRO A 140 -2.67 -16.71 -3.26
N MET A 141 -1.49 -16.54 -2.66
CA MET A 141 -0.41 -15.69 -3.16
C MET A 141 0.59 -16.55 -3.93
N ALA A 142 0.78 -16.26 -5.21
CA ALA A 142 1.64 -17.03 -6.11
C ALA A 142 2.40 -16.15 -7.13
N PRO A 143 3.15 -15.11 -6.67
CA PRO A 143 3.86 -14.22 -7.59
C PRO A 143 4.99 -14.92 -8.32
N GLU A 144 5.15 -14.62 -9.62
CA GLU A 144 6.22 -15.10 -10.48
C GLU A 144 7.31 -14.03 -10.71
N ASP A 145 7.10 -12.83 -10.20
CA ASP A 145 7.98 -11.69 -10.34
C ASP A 145 8.70 -11.33 -9.02
N PRO A 146 9.85 -10.63 -9.08
CA PRO A 146 10.63 -10.29 -7.88
C PRO A 146 9.95 -9.26 -6.97
N TYR A 147 9.07 -8.40 -7.49
CA TYR A 147 8.36 -7.42 -6.70
C TYR A 147 7.25 -8.08 -5.86
N GLY A 148 6.34 -8.81 -6.51
CA GLY A 148 5.30 -9.58 -5.80
C GLY A 148 5.90 -10.54 -4.79
N THR A 149 6.97 -11.26 -5.16
CA THR A 149 7.70 -12.15 -4.24
C THR A 149 8.28 -11.40 -3.05
N SER A 150 8.81 -10.17 -3.24
CA SER A 150 9.30 -9.35 -2.14
C SER A 150 8.20 -8.94 -1.17
N LYS A 151 6.97 -8.71 -1.67
CA LYS A 151 5.82 -8.37 -0.83
C LYS A 151 5.33 -9.56 0.00
N VAL A 152 5.29 -10.77 -0.58
CA VAL A 152 5.01 -12.02 0.16
C VAL A 152 6.05 -12.24 1.26
N ALA A 153 7.34 -12.08 0.95
CA ALA A 153 8.42 -12.19 1.93
C ALA A 153 8.27 -11.13 3.05
N GLY A 154 7.85 -9.91 2.70
CA GLY A 154 7.58 -8.83 3.65
C GLY A 154 6.46 -9.19 4.64
N GLU A 155 5.37 -9.79 4.18
CA GLU A 155 4.30 -10.25 5.07
C GLU A 155 4.73 -11.39 5.99
N GLU A 156 5.62 -12.29 5.55
CA GLU A 156 6.21 -13.31 6.42
C GLU A 156 7.13 -12.70 7.50
N ILE A 157 7.88 -11.64 7.16
CA ILE A 157 8.64 -10.84 8.14
C ILE A 157 7.69 -10.15 9.12
N ALA A 158 6.59 -9.57 8.65
CA ALA A 158 5.56 -8.96 9.48
C ALA A 158 4.99 -9.94 10.50
N LYS A 159 4.61 -11.14 10.06
CA LYS A 159 4.15 -12.24 10.94
C LYS A 159 5.22 -12.65 11.97
N MET A 160 6.49 -12.65 11.58
CA MET A 160 7.60 -12.97 12.48
C MET A 160 7.74 -11.90 13.56
N VAL A 161 7.75 -10.61 13.19
CA VAL A 161 7.89 -9.48 14.12
C VAL A 161 6.69 -9.44 15.08
N ALA A 162 5.47 -9.52 14.57
CA ALA A 162 4.26 -9.56 15.39
C ALA A 162 4.31 -10.67 16.47
N ARG A 163 4.73 -11.89 16.07
CA ARG A 163 4.88 -13.01 17.04
C ARG A 163 6.00 -12.82 18.05
N ARG A 164 7.13 -12.23 17.62
CA ARG A 164 8.32 -12.08 18.46
C ARG A 164 8.15 -10.97 19.49
N ASP A 165 7.66 -9.82 19.04
CA ASP A 165 7.68 -8.57 19.81
C ASP A 165 6.31 -8.25 20.43
N GLY A 166 5.23 -8.90 19.95
CA GLY A 166 3.88 -8.72 20.51
C GLY A 166 3.17 -7.45 20.03
N VAL A 167 3.70 -6.79 19.00
CA VAL A 167 3.13 -5.57 18.40
C VAL A 167 2.07 -5.91 17.33
N GLN A 168 1.22 -4.95 17.04
CA GLN A 168 0.33 -5.01 15.90
C GLN A 168 1.09 -4.76 14.59
N VAL A 169 0.80 -5.54 13.55
CA VAL A 169 1.31 -5.31 12.21
C VAL A 169 0.18 -5.44 11.20
N ALA A 170 -0.17 -4.34 10.54
CA ALA A 170 -1.14 -4.31 9.44
C ALA A 170 -0.41 -4.26 8.09
N SER A 171 -0.60 -5.27 7.24
CA SER A 171 -0.09 -5.26 5.87
C SER A 171 -1.17 -4.76 4.92
N ILE A 172 -0.99 -3.59 4.33
CA ILE A 172 -1.92 -3.05 3.36
C ILE A 172 -1.55 -3.57 1.97
N ARG A 173 -2.51 -4.14 1.24
CA ARG A 173 -2.39 -4.59 -0.15
C ARG A 173 -3.16 -3.63 -1.07
N PRO A 174 -2.55 -2.48 -1.46
CA PRO A 174 -3.19 -1.59 -2.39
C PRO A 174 -3.35 -2.25 -3.75
N SER A 175 -4.48 -1.97 -4.41
CA SER A 175 -4.61 -2.13 -5.84
C SER A 175 -3.88 -1.00 -6.57
N TRP A 176 -4.07 -0.86 -7.88
CA TRP A 176 -3.38 0.16 -8.67
C TRP A 176 -3.73 1.58 -8.20
N ILE A 177 -2.79 2.21 -7.48
CA ILE A 177 -2.98 3.53 -6.89
C ILE A 177 -3.13 4.59 -7.98
N GLN A 178 -4.23 5.32 -7.93
CA GLN A 178 -4.54 6.47 -8.78
C GLN A 178 -4.40 7.77 -8.00
N TYR A 179 -4.15 8.85 -8.71
CA TYR A 179 -3.94 10.17 -8.13
C TYR A 179 -4.93 11.17 -8.71
N PRO A 180 -5.47 12.12 -7.93
CA PRO A 180 -6.35 13.17 -8.43
C PRO A 180 -5.76 13.87 -9.66
N GLY A 181 -6.55 14.02 -10.73
CA GLY A 181 -6.10 14.58 -11.99
C GLY A 181 -5.25 13.66 -12.89
N GLU A 182 -4.84 12.48 -12.40
CA GLU A 182 -4.01 11.51 -13.12
C GLU A 182 -4.52 10.08 -12.97
N TYR A 183 -5.79 9.86 -13.26
CA TYR A 183 -6.40 8.52 -13.24
C TYR A 183 -6.07 7.75 -14.52
N ASN A 184 -4.84 7.22 -14.61
CA ASN A 184 -4.33 6.49 -15.75
C ASN A 184 -5.13 5.21 -16.08
N CYS A 185 -5.85 4.67 -15.11
CA CYS A 185 -6.75 3.53 -15.31
C CYS A 185 -7.85 3.83 -16.33
N ARG A 186 -8.27 5.10 -16.51
CA ARG A 186 -9.25 5.50 -17.53
C ARG A 186 -8.73 5.31 -18.95
N ASP A 187 -7.44 5.48 -19.19
CA ASP A 187 -6.84 5.26 -20.50
C ASP A 187 -6.85 3.77 -20.87
N VAL A 188 -6.64 2.91 -19.89
CA VAL A 188 -6.73 1.44 -20.04
C VAL A 188 -8.18 1.00 -20.28
N ALA A 189 -9.14 1.60 -19.56
CA ALA A 189 -10.57 1.27 -19.68
C ALA A 189 -11.13 1.44 -21.09
N THR A 190 -10.56 2.37 -21.90
CA THR A 190 -10.97 2.62 -23.28
C THR A 190 -10.23 1.78 -24.32
N GLY A 191 -9.28 0.96 -23.89
CA GLY A 191 -8.39 0.18 -24.73
C GLY A 191 -8.65 -1.33 -24.68
N ASP A 192 -7.57 -2.09 -24.65
CA ASP A 192 -7.59 -3.55 -24.55
C ASP A 192 -7.77 -3.98 -23.07
N LEU A 193 -8.70 -4.90 -22.81
CA LEU A 193 -8.93 -5.49 -21.48
C LEU A 193 -7.66 -6.12 -20.90
N ALA A 194 -6.75 -6.62 -21.75
CA ALA A 194 -5.47 -7.19 -21.32
C ALA A 194 -4.65 -6.24 -20.43
N GLY A 195 -4.71 -4.93 -20.70
CA GLY A 195 -4.00 -3.93 -19.90
C GLY A 195 -4.45 -3.82 -18.45
N GLY A 196 -5.65 -4.31 -18.13
CA GLY A 196 -6.22 -4.29 -16.80
C GLY A 196 -6.41 -5.66 -16.14
N ALA A 197 -6.10 -6.74 -16.87
CA ALA A 197 -6.32 -8.10 -16.36
C ALA A 197 -5.46 -8.40 -15.12
N GLY A 198 -4.25 -7.84 -15.05
CA GLY A 198 -3.32 -8.06 -13.94
C GLY A 198 -3.79 -7.53 -12.58
N ASN A 199 -4.78 -6.64 -12.55
CA ASN A 199 -5.43 -6.15 -11.33
C ASN A 199 -6.95 -6.38 -11.34
N CYS A 200 -7.45 -7.21 -12.25
CA CYS A 200 -8.87 -7.45 -12.47
C CYS A 200 -9.66 -6.13 -12.58
N TRP A 201 -9.09 -5.15 -13.26
CA TRP A 201 -9.62 -3.78 -13.45
C TRP A 201 -9.93 -3.03 -12.14
N SER A 202 -9.32 -3.45 -11.04
CA SER A 202 -9.41 -2.78 -9.74
C SER A 202 -8.41 -1.63 -9.66
N TYR A 203 -8.67 -0.67 -8.76
CA TYR A 203 -7.83 0.50 -8.48
C TYR A 203 -8.11 1.00 -7.08
N VAL A 204 -7.35 2.00 -6.64
CA VAL A 204 -7.62 2.73 -5.41
C VAL A 204 -7.16 4.18 -5.54
N ASP A 205 -7.88 5.15 -4.98
CA ASP A 205 -7.42 6.53 -4.85
C ASP A 205 -6.35 6.63 -3.77
N VAL A 206 -5.33 7.44 -3.99
CA VAL A 206 -4.24 7.63 -3.02
C VAL A 206 -4.72 8.19 -1.68
N ARG A 207 -5.81 8.95 -1.66
CA ARG A 207 -6.42 9.49 -0.42
C ARG A 207 -7.05 8.37 0.42
N ASP A 208 -7.68 7.39 -0.25
CA ASP A 208 -8.22 6.19 0.41
C ASP A 208 -7.08 5.31 0.95
N VAL A 209 -5.94 5.25 0.23
CA VAL A 209 -4.73 4.60 0.76
C VAL A 209 -4.22 5.30 2.02
N ALA A 210 -4.18 6.63 2.05
CA ALA A 210 -3.78 7.37 3.24
C ALA A 210 -4.79 7.14 4.40
N GLY A 211 -6.08 7.07 4.09
CA GLY A 211 -7.14 6.79 5.07
C GLY A 211 -7.03 5.41 5.70
N ILE A 212 -6.76 4.34 4.92
CA ILE A 212 -6.60 2.99 5.50
C ILE A 212 -5.32 2.88 6.32
N VAL A 213 -4.25 3.59 5.97
CA VAL A 213 -3.03 3.64 6.78
C VAL A 213 -3.29 4.28 8.14
N GLU A 214 -4.01 5.41 8.19
CA GLU A 214 -4.42 6.05 9.45
C GLU A 214 -5.33 5.11 10.26
N ALA A 215 -6.38 4.56 9.66
CA ALA A 215 -7.29 3.63 10.32
C ALA A 215 -6.58 2.39 10.90
N ALA A 216 -5.53 1.90 10.21
CA ALA A 216 -4.74 0.77 10.69
C ALA A 216 -3.81 1.12 11.86
N LEU A 217 -3.36 2.38 11.97
CA LEU A 217 -2.62 2.88 13.14
C LEU A 217 -3.53 3.11 14.35
N ASP A 218 -4.76 3.59 14.10
CA ASP A 218 -5.75 3.89 15.15
C ASP A 218 -6.42 2.63 15.71
N ALA A 219 -6.34 1.50 15.01
CA ALA A 219 -7.03 0.29 15.41
C ALA A 219 -6.34 -0.41 16.59
N ASP A 220 -7.15 -0.81 17.58
CA ASP A 220 -6.69 -1.69 18.63
C ASP A 220 -6.55 -3.13 18.12
N GLY A 221 -5.37 -3.71 18.18
CA GLY A 221 -5.16 -5.09 17.73
C GLY A 221 -3.88 -5.72 18.28
N ALA A 222 -3.66 -6.95 17.88
CA ALA A 222 -2.42 -7.68 18.17
C ALA A 222 -2.16 -8.71 17.07
N GLY A 223 -0.91 -8.95 16.78
CA GLY A 223 -0.53 -9.90 15.75
C GLY A 223 -0.47 -9.28 14.36
N HIS A 224 -0.59 -10.11 13.33
CA HIS A 224 -0.51 -9.66 11.93
C HIS A 224 -1.85 -9.86 11.22
N GLU A 225 -2.32 -8.82 10.56
CA GLU A 225 -3.46 -8.86 9.66
C GLU A 225 -3.10 -8.21 8.32
N ALA A 226 -3.64 -8.75 7.21
CA ALA A 226 -3.54 -8.12 5.90
C ALA A 226 -4.89 -7.52 5.51
N PHE A 227 -4.88 -6.39 4.77
CA PHE A 227 -6.07 -5.67 4.33
C PHE A 227 -5.94 -5.23 2.87
N HIS A 228 -7.01 -5.37 2.10
CA HIS A 228 -7.09 -4.75 0.79
C HIS A 228 -7.38 -3.25 0.90
N ALA A 229 -6.70 -2.48 0.06
CA ALA A 229 -7.06 -1.10 -0.25
C ALA A 229 -7.45 -1.04 -1.73
N ALA A 230 -8.75 -1.09 -2.00
CA ALA A 230 -9.32 -1.03 -3.34
C ALA A 230 -10.58 -0.16 -3.34
N ALA A 231 -10.87 0.49 -4.48
CA ALA A 231 -12.15 1.16 -4.68
C ALA A 231 -13.31 0.15 -4.71
N ALA A 232 -14.51 0.61 -4.46
CA ALA A 232 -15.70 -0.25 -4.44
C ALA A 232 -16.07 -0.80 -5.82
N ASP A 233 -15.69 -0.09 -6.89
CA ASP A 233 -16.02 -0.39 -8.28
C ASP A 233 -14.77 -0.66 -9.13
N ASN A 234 -14.96 -1.25 -10.33
CA ASN A 234 -13.91 -1.36 -11.32
C ASN A 234 -13.84 -0.09 -12.19
N TYR A 235 -12.66 0.22 -12.74
CA TYR A 235 -12.47 1.44 -13.53
C TYR A 235 -13.00 1.35 -14.99
N VAL A 236 -13.53 0.20 -15.41
CA VAL A 236 -14.15 0.03 -16.74
C VAL A 236 -15.64 0.42 -16.72
N GLY A 237 -16.30 0.28 -15.57
CA GLY A 237 -17.71 0.60 -15.36
C GLY A 237 -18.67 -0.39 -16.04
N ARG A 238 -18.22 -1.63 -16.30
CA ARG A 238 -19.02 -2.76 -16.79
C ARG A 238 -19.09 -3.82 -15.68
N PRO A 239 -20.07 -4.74 -15.73
CA PRO A 239 -20.12 -5.86 -14.79
C PRO A 239 -18.77 -6.62 -14.76
N THR A 240 -18.17 -6.74 -13.57
CA THR A 240 -16.83 -7.33 -13.43
C THR A 240 -16.79 -8.79 -13.88
N ALA A 241 -17.84 -9.55 -13.60
CA ALA A 241 -17.96 -10.94 -14.06
C ALA A 241 -17.95 -11.05 -15.60
N GLU A 242 -18.56 -10.08 -16.32
CA GLU A 242 -18.53 -10.04 -17.78
C GLU A 242 -17.10 -9.74 -18.32
N LEU A 243 -16.36 -8.86 -17.65
CA LEU A 243 -14.96 -8.57 -18.01
C LEU A 243 -14.07 -9.81 -17.84
N VAL A 244 -14.28 -10.54 -16.74
CA VAL A 244 -13.59 -11.79 -16.45
C VAL A 244 -13.90 -12.85 -17.51
N GLU A 245 -15.17 -13.08 -17.86
CA GLU A 245 -15.58 -14.01 -18.89
C GLU A 245 -15.03 -13.62 -20.28
N GLU A 246 -15.06 -12.33 -20.62
CA GLU A 246 -14.55 -11.83 -21.90
C GLU A 246 -13.04 -12.04 -22.05
N TYR A 247 -12.27 -11.85 -20.97
CA TYR A 247 -10.82 -11.94 -21.03
C TYR A 247 -10.30 -13.38 -20.90
N TRP A 248 -10.79 -14.17 -19.92
CA TRP A 248 -10.32 -15.53 -19.68
C TRP A 248 -11.17 -16.62 -20.35
N GLY A 249 -12.35 -16.27 -20.87
CA GLY A 249 -13.27 -17.21 -21.52
C GLY A 249 -14.18 -17.99 -20.56
N ASP A 250 -14.00 -17.83 -19.25
CA ASP A 250 -14.82 -18.43 -18.19
C ASP A 250 -14.71 -17.59 -16.90
N VAL A 251 -15.63 -17.81 -15.98
CA VAL A 251 -15.67 -17.18 -14.65
C VAL A 251 -15.36 -18.26 -13.59
N PRO A 252 -14.60 -17.94 -12.52
CA PRO A 252 -14.40 -18.88 -11.42
C PRO A 252 -15.70 -19.50 -10.92
N ALA A 253 -15.67 -20.77 -10.51
CA ALA A 253 -16.86 -21.48 -10.03
C ALA A 253 -17.50 -20.81 -8.78
N GLU A 254 -16.66 -20.15 -7.97
CA GLU A 254 -17.07 -19.30 -6.85
C GLU A 254 -16.93 -17.84 -7.28
N CYS A 255 -18.02 -17.25 -7.76
CA CYS A 255 -18.09 -15.85 -8.16
C CYS A 255 -19.38 -15.23 -7.62
N GLU A 256 -19.21 -14.31 -6.66
CA GLU A 256 -20.31 -13.60 -5.99
C GLU A 256 -20.29 -12.09 -6.30
N LEU A 257 -19.71 -11.70 -7.45
CA LEU A 257 -19.63 -10.31 -7.88
C LEU A 257 -20.99 -9.79 -8.37
N GLU A 258 -21.36 -8.59 -7.94
CA GLU A 258 -22.57 -7.89 -8.38
C GLU A 258 -22.21 -6.63 -9.19
N GLY A 259 -22.73 -6.52 -10.41
CA GLY A 259 -22.51 -5.35 -11.27
C GLY A 259 -21.02 -5.08 -11.50
N ASP A 260 -20.63 -3.83 -11.36
CA ASP A 260 -19.26 -3.35 -11.54
C ASP A 260 -18.41 -3.32 -10.25
N GLN A 261 -18.82 -4.08 -9.24
CA GLN A 261 -18.07 -4.24 -7.99
C GLN A 261 -16.61 -4.62 -8.25
N SER A 262 -15.70 -4.07 -7.44
CA SER A 262 -14.27 -4.44 -7.48
C SER A 262 -14.07 -5.94 -7.31
N ALA A 263 -13.09 -6.50 -8.01
CA ALA A 263 -12.67 -7.89 -7.84
C ALA A 263 -11.95 -8.16 -6.49
N LEU A 264 -11.55 -7.10 -5.78
CA LEU A 264 -10.93 -7.18 -4.45
C LEU A 264 -11.96 -6.79 -3.37
N SER A 265 -12.20 -7.67 -2.41
CA SER A 265 -13.08 -7.40 -1.28
C SER A 265 -12.39 -6.53 -0.23
N THR A 266 -13.05 -5.47 0.21
CA THR A 266 -12.61 -4.61 1.33
C THR A 266 -13.40 -4.88 2.62
N ALA A 267 -14.22 -5.92 2.64
CA ALA A 267 -15.10 -6.23 3.77
C ALA A 267 -14.36 -6.45 5.10
N LYS A 268 -13.12 -6.92 5.04
CA LYS A 268 -12.28 -7.08 6.23
C LYS A 268 -11.82 -5.75 6.80
N ALA A 269 -11.42 -4.81 5.94
CA ALA A 269 -11.04 -3.46 6.35
C ALA A 269 -12.24 -2.70 6.93
N ASP A 270 -13.43 -2.80 6.32
CA ASP A 270 -14.67 -2.26 6.86
C ASP A 270 -14.98 -2.82 8.27
N GLY A 271 -14.91 -4.15 8.43
CA GLY A 271 -15.24 -4.81 9.68
C GLY A 271 -14.26 -4.64 10.82
N LEU A 272 -12.96 -4.46 10.56
CA LEU A 272 -11.91 -4.43 11.58
C LEU A 272 -11.28 -3.04 11.76
N LEU A 273 -11.30 -2.19 10.74
CA LEU A 273 -10.71 -0.86 10.76
C LEU A 273 -11.75 0.27 10.67
N ASP A 274 -13.05 -0.05 10.52
CA ASP A 274 -14.11 0.93 10.21
C ASP A 274 -13.74 1.80 8.99
N TRP A 275 -13.12 1.15 7.98
CA TRP A 275 -12.65 1.80 6.77
C TRP A 275 -13.32 1.23 5.52
N SER A 276 -13.77 2.13 4.67
CA SER A 276 -14.24 1.84 3.30
C SER A 276 -13.72 2.90 2.33
N PRO A 277 -13.57 2.59 1.02
CA PRO A 277 -13.13 3.57 0.03
C PRO A 277 -14.19 4.64 -0.21
N ASP A 278 -13.76 5.91 -0.21
CA ASP A 278 -14.65 7.06 -0.42
C ASP A 278 -14.63 7.57 -1.87
N HIS A 279 -13.62 7.18 -2.68
CA HIS A 279 -13.38 7.77 -3.99
C HIS A 279 -13.63 6.79 -5.12
N SER A 280 -14.57 7.14 -6.02
CA SER A 280 -14.75 6.46 -7.31
C SER A 280 -14.09 7.24 -8.44
N TRP A 281 -13.52 6.52 -9.42
CA TRP A 281 -12.96 7.11 -10.64
C TRP A 281 -13.94 8.01 -11.40
N ARG A 282 -15.23 7.80 -11.20
CA ARG A 282 -16.30 8.57 -11.85
C ARG A 282 -16.35 10.03 -11.42
N GLU A 283 -15.93 10.30 -10.19
CA GLU A 283 -15.98 11.63 -9.57
C GLU A 283 -14.58 12.15 -9.24
N ALA A 284 -13.72 11.27 -8.74
CA ALA A 284 -12.40 11.64 -8.23
C ALA A 284 -11.36 11.86 -9.33
N ALA A 285 -11.53 11.26 -10.52
CA ALA A 285 -10.57 11.37 -11.61
C ALA A 285 -10.41 12.81 -12.14
N ASP A 286 -11.49 13.58 -12.12
CA ASP A 286 -11.52 14.96 -12.60
C ASP A 286 -11.46 15.98 -11.42
N ALA A 287 -11.21 15.51 -10.18
CA ALA A 287 -11.12 16.38 -9.03
C ALA A 287 -9.81 17.20 -9.04
N GLU A 288 -9.95 18.52 -8.93
CA GLU A 288 -8.82 19.43 -8.79
C GLU A 288 -8.37 19.43 -7.31
N VAL A 289 -7.44 18.57 -6.95
CA VAL A 289 -6.86 18.45 -5.64
C VAL A 289 -5.36 18.76 -5.74
N ALA A 290 -4.88 19.70 -4.92
CA ALA A 290 -3.46 20.01 -4.87
C ALA A 290 -2.67 18.82 -4.31
N GLU A 291 -1.49 18.56 -4.87
CA GLU A 291 -0.57 17.60 -4.26
C GLU A 291 -0.18 18.07 -2.85
N PRO A 292 -0.01 17.13 -1.89
CA PRO A 292 0.42 17.47 -0.55
C PRO A 292 1.73 18.24 -0.51
N ASN A 293 1.73 19.35 0.23
CA ASN A 293 2.94 20.09 0.55
C ASN A 293 3.33 19.80 2.00
N LEU A 294 4.40 19.05 2.20
CA LEU A 294 4.92 18.69 3.52
C LEU A 294 5.80 19.76 4.15
N LEU A 295 6.04 20.86 3.43
CA LEU A 295 6.88 21.97 3.86
C LEU A 295 5.97 23.12 4.33
N ALA A 296 6.45 23.96 5.26
CA ALA A 296 5.74 25.18 5.63
C ALA A 296 5.68 26.15 4.43
N GLU A 297 4.58 26.90 4.32
CA GLU A 297 4.41 27.96 3.32
C GLU A 297 5.32 29.17 3.57
#